data_1010d5444d54123237f18eab063f194d
#
_entry.id   1010d5444d54123237f18eab063f194d
#
_cell.length_a   1.000
_cell.length_b   1.000
_cell.length_c   1.000
_cell.angle_alpha   90.00
_cell.angle_beta   90.00
_cell.angle_gamma   90.00
#
_symmetry.space_group_name_H-M   'P 1'
#
loop_
_entity.id
_entity.type
_entity.pdbx_description
1 polymer ?
#
loop_
_entity_poly.entity_id
_entity_poly.type
_entity_poly.pdbx_seq_one_letter_code
_entity_poly.pdbx_strand_id
1 'polypeptide(L)'
;MVDTRFGRALDRARPLVTAVTNAHIALYRRTGGRLGHAVPGMPTMLLLDHTGAKSGRERTTPLLYTRDPDHPERLVIVASYGGHPRHPAWFHNLRAHPDTAVQVRDQVIPVRARVATDAERERLWPALLRTYPSYAGYQQRADEVGRTIPFVVLEPR
;
A
#
# COMPACT_ATOMS: atom_id res chain seq x y z
N MET A 1 23.68 9.57 -12.18
CA MET A 1 24.09 10.38 -11.00
C MET A 1 22.79 10.80 -10.31
N VAL A 2 22.35 10.04 -9.29
CA VAL A 2 21.08 10.29 -8.59
C VAL A 2 21.22 11.58 -7.81
N ASP A 3 20.30 12.51 -8.04
CA ASP A 3 20.30 13.85 -7.44
C ASP A 3 20.24 13.75 -5.90
N THR A 4 21.41 13.92 -5.26
CA THR A 4 21.61 13.87 -3.81
C THR A 4 20.87 15.01 -3.07
N ARG A 5 20.34 16.01 -3.78
CA ARG A 5 19.53 17.09 -3.21
C ARG A 5 18.12 16.65 -2.92
N PHE A 6 17.52 15.83 -3.79
CA PHE A 6 16.17 15.30 -3.61
C PHE A 6 16.11 14.31 -2.44
N GLY A 7 17.13 13.45 -2.29
CA GLY A 7 17.24 12.52 -1.15
C GLY A 7 17.33 13.24 0.20
N ARG A 8 18.11 14.32 0.28
CA ARG A 8 18.27 15.13 1.51
C ARG A 8 17.00 15.90 1.90
N ALA A 9 16.22 16.35 0.91
CA ALA A 9 14.94 17.02 1.17
C ALA A 9 13.91 16.03 1.75
N LEU A 10 13.84 14.80 1.21
CA LEU A 10 13.00 13.72 1.72
C LEU A 10 13.39 13.30 3.14
N ASP A 11 14.69 13.20 3.44
CA ASP A 11 15.17 12.84 4.78
C ASP A 11 14.84 13.92 5.83
N ARG A 12 14.87 15.19 5.46
CA ARG A 12 14.44 16.30 6.33
C ARG A 12 12.93 16.33 6.56
N ALA A 13 12.14 15.92 5.58
CA ALA A 13 10.68 15.86 5.68
C ALA A 13 10.16 14.59 6.41
N ARG A 14 11.00 13.57 6.59
CA ARG A 14 10.62 12.28 7.21
C ARG A 14 9.89 12.42 8.55
N PRO A 15 10.36 13.22 9.53
CA PRO A 15 9.68 13.33 10.81
C PRO A 15 8.29 13.95 10.66
N LEU A 16 8.12 14.95 9.81
CA LEU A 16 6.83 15.56 9.54
C LEU A 16 5.87 14.60 8.82
N VAL A 17 6.34 13.90 7.81
CA VAL A 17 5.56 12.88 7.09
C VAL A 17 5.13 11.77 8.06
N THR A 18 6.02 11.33 8.92
CA THR A 18 5.70 10.33 9.95
C THR A 18 4.64 10.83 10.93
N ALA A 19 4.76 12.06 11.40
CA ALA A 19 3.78 12.67 12.32
C ALA A 19 2.40 12.81 11.68
N VAL A 20 2.33 13.27 10.43
CA VAL A 20 1.08 13.38 9.65
C VAL A 20 0.46 12.00 9.42
N THR A 21 1.27 11.01 9.05
CA THR A 21 0.80 9.64 8.85
C THR A 21 0.25 9.04 10.15
N ASN A 22 0.94 9.21 11.27
CA ASN A 22 0.48 8.72 12.57
C ASN A 22 -0.82 9.42 13.01
N ALA A 23 -0.94 10.72 12.78
CA ALA A 23 -2.18 11.46 13.05
C ALA A 23 -3.34 10.95 12.19
N HIS A 24 -3.09 10.68 10.89
CA HIS A 24 -4.09 10.08 9.99
C HIS A 24 -4.53 8.71 10.48
N ILE A 25 -3.60 7.83 10.83
CA ILE A 25 -3.90 6.49 11.37
C ILE A 25 -4.75 6.59 12.65
N ALA A 26 -4.35 7.46 13.58
CA ALA A 26 -5.08 7.66 14.82
C ALA A 26 -6.51 8.18 14.58
N LEU A 27 -6.67 9.14 13.69
CA LEU A 27 -7.97 9.70 13.30
C LEU A 27 -8.84 8.64 12.63
N TYR A 28 -8.27 7.87 11.69
CA TYR A 28 -8.97 6.79 11.00
C TYR A 28 -9.48 5.75 11.99
N ARG A 29 -8.63 5.27 12.91
CA ARG A 29 -9.01 4.26 13.91
C ARG A 29 -10.08 4.76 14.87
N ARG A 30 -9.93 5.99 15.40
CA ARG A 30 -10.87 6.60 16.37
C ARG A 30 -12.25 6.85 15.79
N THR A 31 -12.32 7.14 14.50
CA THR A 31 -13.58 7.46 13.80
C THR A 31 -14.18 6.28 13.04
N GLY A 32 -13.57 5.09 13.11
CA GLY A 32 -13.98 3.95 12.28
C GLY A 32 -13.95 4.29 10.79
N GLY A 33 -12.92 5.00 10.35
CA GLY A 33 -12.75 5.41 8.95
C GLY A 33 -13.72 6.49 8.46
N ARG A 34 -14.58 7.06 9.31
CA ARG A 34 -15.42 8.21 8.90
C ARG A 34 -14.56 9.37 8.41
N LEU A 35 -13.40 9.56 9.05
CA LEU A 35 -12.36 10.47 8.61
C LEU A 35 -11.12 9.66 8.22
N GLY A 36 -10.54 9.97 7.08
CA GLY A 36 -9.31 9.34 6.60
C GLY A 36 -9.47 8.14 5.67
N HIS A 37 -10.66 7.52 5.56
CA HIS A 37 -10.92 6.47 4.57
C HIS A 37 -11.01 7.05 3.16
N ALA A 38 -11.73 8.14 2.99
CA ALA A 38 -11.79 8.91 1.76
C ALA A 38 -11.20 10.30 2.00
N VAL A 39 -10.18 10.64 1.23
CA VAL A 39 -9.57 11.97 1.22
C VAL A 39 -9.92 12.62 -0.11
N PRO A 40 -10.39 13.88 -0.13
CA PRO A 40 -10.75 14.55 -1.37
C PRO A 40 -9.63 14.47 -2.41
N GLY A 41 -9.97 14.04 -3.64
CA GLY A 41 -9.01 13.87 -4.73
C GLY A 41 -8.17 12.59 -4.69
N MET A 42 -8.38 11.73 -3.69
CA MET A 42 -7.69 10.45 -3.56
C MET A 42 -8.67 9.27 -3.54
N PRO A 43 -8.29 8.09 -4.04
CA PRO A 43 -9.06 6.88 -3.81
C PRO A 43 -9.17 6.53 -2.32
N THR A 44 -10.08 5.63 -2.01
CA THR A 44 -10.26 5.15 -0.63
C THR A 44 -9.04 4.38 -0.12
N MET A 45 -8.79 4.48 1.17
CA MET A 45 -7.65 3.87 1.85
C MET A 45 -8.12 2.83 2.87
N LEU A 46 -7.30 1.80 3.03
CA LEU A 46 -7.32 0.91 4.19
C LEU A 46 -6.12 1.20 5.10
N LEU A 47 -6.20 0.73 6.34
CA LEU A 47 -5.03 0.62 7.21
C LEU A 47 -4.53 -0.83 7.14
N LEU A 48 -3.27 -1.02 6.74
CA LEU A 48 -2.60 -2.30 6.76
C LEU A 48 -1.78 -2.41 8.05
N ASP A 49 -2.08 -3.38 8.91
CA ASP A 49 -1.19 -3.77 9.98
C ASP A 49 -0.13 -4.75 9.45
N HIS A 50 1.09 -4.62 9.90
CA HIS A 50 2.17 -5.50 9.47
C HIS A 50 3.31 -5.54 10.48
N THR A 51 4.02 -6.68 10.54
CA THR A 51 5.13 -6.90 11.46
C THR A 51 6.45 -6.72 10.73
N GLY A 52 7.34 -5.92 11.30
CA GLY A 52 8.66 -5.67 10.72
C GLY A 52 9.47 -6.96 10.56
N ALA A 53 9.85 -7.30 9.32
CA ALA A 53 10.55 -8.55 8.98
C ALA A 53 11.84 -8.77 9.78
N LYS A 54 12.57 -7.69 10.11
CA LYS A 54 13.81 -7.76 10.87
C LYS A 54 13.62 -7.38 12.34
N SER A 55 12.71 -6.47 12.65
CA SER A 55 12.58 -5.88 13.98
C SER A 55 11.49 -6.55 14.83
N GLY A 56 10.57 -7.31 14.22
CA GLY A 56 9.39 -7.85 14.90
C GLY A 56 8.39 -6.79 15.41
N ARG A 57 8.63 -5.50 15.12
CA ARG A 57 7.78 -4.42 15.59
C ARG A 57 6.51 -4.33 14.76
N GLU A 58 5.38 -4.17 15.43
CA GLU A 58 4.11 -3.88 14.77
C GLU A 58 4.14 -2.47 14.18
N ARG A 59 3.55 -2.36 13.00
CA ARG A 59 3.43 -1.12 12.23
C ARG A 59 2.08 -1.07 11.53
N THR A 60 1.64 0.13 11.24
CA THR A 60 0.44 0.36 10.42
C THR A 60 0.79 1.30 9.27
N THR A 61 0.30 1.00 8.08
CA THR A 61 0.50 1.84 6.89
C THR A 61 -0.85 2.07 6.20
N PRO A 62 -1.27 3.33 5.99
CA PRO A 62 -2.43 3.63 5.15
C PRO A 62 -2.07 3.39 3.68
N LEU A 63 -2.92 2.65 2.97
CA LEU A 63 -2.71 2.28 1.58
C LEU A 63 -3.99 2.42 0.76
N LEU A 64 -3.84 2.88 -0.46
CA LEU A 64 -4.89 2.78 -1.47
C LEU A 64 -5.18 1.32 -1.76
N TYR A 65 -6.42 0.98 -1.99
CA TYR A 65 -6.82 -0.38 -2.33
C TYR A 65 -7.93 -0.38 -3.38
N THR A 66 -8.07 -1.51 -4.04
CA THR A 66 -9.24 -1.82 -4.86
C THR A 66 -9.76 -3.21 -4.49
N ARG A 67 -10.99 -3.52 -4.86
CA ARG A 67 -11.52 -4.89 -4.75
C ARG A 67 -11.21 -5.65 -6.02
N ASP A 68 -10.92 -6.94 -5.88
CA ASP A 68 -10.80 -7.83 -7.02
C ASP A 68 -12.18 -7.92 -7.72
N PRO A 69 -12.29 -7.60 -9.02
CA PRO A 69 -13.59 -7.62 -9.72
C PRO A 69 -14.27 -8.99 -9.74
N ASP A 70 -13.49 -10.07 -9.77
CA ASP A 70 -14.01 -11.44 -9.82
C ASP A 70 -14.19 -12.06 -8.43
N HIS A 71 -13.50 -11.50 -7.44
CA HIS A 71 -13.51 -11.94 -6.05
C HIS A 71 -13.65 -10.73 -5.11
N PRO A 72 -14.85 -10.13 -4.99
CA PRO A 72 -15.06 -8.86 -4.27
C PRO A 72 -14.67 -8.89 -2.78
N GLU A 73 -14.58 -10.08 -2.19
CA GLU A 73 -14.08 -10.28 -0.82
C GLU A 73 -12.57 -10.03 -0.70
N ARG A 74 -11.82 -10.14 -1.80
CA ARG A 74 -10.37 -9.90 -1.84
C ARG A 74 -10.08 -8.43 -2.05
N LEU A 75 -9.13 -7.92 -1.30
CA LEU A 75 -8.61 -6.58 -1.47
C LEU A 75 -7.24 -6.66 -2.17
N VAL A 76 -6.96 -5.68 -3.01
CA VAL A 76 -5.69 -5.60 -3.75
C VAL A 76 -5.01 -4.28 -3.42
N ILE A 77 -3.76 -4.37 -3.01
CA ILE A 77 -2.88 -3.23 -2.76
C ILE A 77 -1.65 -3.30 -3.66
N VAL A 78 -1.05 -2.16 -3.95
CA VAL A 78 0.01 -2.03 -4.95
C VAL A 78 1.30 -1.58 -4.28
N ALA A 79 2.36 -2.38 -4.41
CA ALA A 79 3.67 -2.06 -3.86
C ALA A 79 4.45 -1.07 -4.76
N SER A 80 3.79 0.03 -5.16
CA SER A 80 4.34 0.98 -6.12
C SER A 80 5.51 1.79 -5.58
N TYR A 81 5.39 2.29 -4.36
CA TYR A 81 6.33 3.24 -3.77
C TYR A 81 6.66 4.41 -4.73
N GLY A 82 5.61 4.90 -5.45
CA GLY A 82 5.76 5.96 -6.43
C GLY A 82 6.65 5.61 -7.63
N GLY A 83 6.91 4.34 -7.92
CA GLY A 83 7.85 3.89 -8.95
C GLY A 83 9.32 3.91 -8.51
N HIS A 84 9.59 4.05 -7.19
CA HIS A 84 10.95 3.99 -6.65
C HIS A 84 11.66 2.66 -7.01
N PRO A 85 12.99 2.63 -7.21
CA PRO A 85 13.73 1.40 -7.54
C PRO A 85 13.59 0.26 -6.52
N ARG A 86 13.28 0.57 -5.26
CA ARG A 86 13.09 -0.42 -4.20
C ARG A 86 11.61 -0.62 -3.86
N HIS A 87 11.27 -1.82 -3.39
CA HIS A 87 9.94 -2.07 -2.84
C HIS A 87 9.74 -1.35 -1.50
N PRO A 88 8.50 -0.98 -1.13
CA PRO A 88 8.20 -0.42 0.17
C PRO A 88 8.46 -1.44 1.30
N ALA A 89 8.78 -0.94 2.49
CA ALA A 89 9.11 -1.80 3.64
C ALA A 89 7.97 -2.77 4.01
N TRP A 90 6.72 -2.31 3.94
CA TRP A 90 5.56 -3.15 4.25
C TRP A 90 5.43 -4.38 3.33
N PHE A 91 5.89 -4.28 2.08
CA PHE A 91 5.89 -5.42 1.15
C PHE A 91 6.84 -6.52 1.61
N HIS A 92 8.05 -6.16 2.05
CA HIS A 92 8.99 -7.13 2.63
C HIS A 92 8.45 -7.73 3.94
N ASN A 93 7.76 -6.93 4.74
CA ASN A 93 7.14 -7.37 5.99
C ASN A 93 6.03 -8.39 5.73
N LEU A 94 5.15 -8.16 4.77
CA LEU A 94 4.11 -9.11 4.38
C LEU A 94 4.66 -10.40 3.78
N ARG A 95 5.79 -10.34 3.08
CA ARG A 95 6.44 -11.56 2.59
C ARG A 95 6.99 -12.41 3.72
N ALA A 96 7.49 -11.80 4.78
CA ALA A 96 8.00 -12.49 5.96
C ALA A 96 6.85 -12.96 6.89
N HIS A 97 5.79 -12.16 7.01
CA HIS A 97 4.64 -12.38 7.89
C HIS A 97 3.35 -12.14 7.11
N PRO A 98 2.89 -13.14 6.30
CA PRO A 98 1.76 -12.96 5.41
C PRO A 98 0.40 -12.90 6.11
N ASP A 99 0.28 -13.46 7.29
CA ASP A 99 -0.94 -13.42 8.08
C ASP A 99 -0.98 -12.13 8.89
N THR A 100 -1.99 -11.31 8.62
CA THR A 100 -2.13 -10.00 9.24
C THR A 100 -3.59 -9.55 9.27
N ALA A 101 -3.83 -8.27 9.51
CA ALA A 101 -5.15 -7.67 9.45
C ALA A 101 -5.14 -6.34 8.69
N VAL A 102 -6.27 -6.01 8.11
CA VAL A 102 -6.52 -4.68 7.55
C VAL A 102 -7.76 -4.08 8.20
N GLN A 103 -7.76 -2.76 8.33
CA GLN A 103 -8.98 -2.04 8.71
C GLN A 103 -9.53 -1.30 7.50
N VAL A 104 -10.80 -1.61 7.15
CA VAL A 104 -11.57 -0.92 6.12
C VAL A 104 -12.77 -0.29 6.81
N ARG A 105 -12.79 1.02 6.92
CA ARG A 105 -13.74 1.77 7.75
C ARG A 105 -13.70 1.30 9.21
N ASP A 106 -14.81 0.81 9.74
CA ASP A 106 -14.96 0.31 11.10
C ASP A 106 -14.69 -1.20 11.25
N GLN A 107 -14.46 -1.89 10.12
CA GLN A 107 -14.23 -3.33 10.10
C GLN A 107 -12.74 -3.66 10.11
N VAL A 108 -12.31 -4.49 11.05
CA VAL A 108 -10.99 -5.12 11.08
C VAL A 108 -11.13 -6.52 10.51
N ILE A 109 -10.44 -6.78 9.42
CA ILE A 109 -10.54 -8.02 8.63
C ILE A 109 -9.21 -8.75 8.72
N PRO A 110 -9.16 -9.95 9.35
CA PRO A 110 -8.00 -10.82 9.27
C PRO A 110 -7.80 -11.26 7.81
N VAL A 111 -6.57 -11.18 7.32
CA VAL A 111 -6.23 -11.50 5.93
C VAL A 111 -4.92 -12.28 5.85
N ARG A 112 -4.77 -13.03 4.76
CA ARG A 112 -3.51 -13.58 4.31
C ARG A 112 -3.07 -12.85 3.05
N ALA A 113 -1.88 -12.27 3.09
CA ALA A 113 -1.28 -11.56 1.98
C ALA A 113 -0.48 -12.52 1.08
N ARG A 114 -0.65 -12.38 -0.23
CA ARG A 114 0.20 -13.03 -1.22
C ARG A 114 0.45 -12.13 -2.42
N VAL A 115 1.55 -12.35 -3.10
CA VAL A 115 1.81 -11.66 -4.37
C VAL A 115 0.89 -12.24 -5.45
N ALA A 116 0.28 -11.39 -6.25
CA ALA A 116 -0.50 -11.79 -7.40
C ALA A 116 0.38 -12.52 -8.43
N THR A 117 -0.15 -13.55 -9.07
CA THR A 117 0.49 -14.18 -10.22
C THR A 117 0.50 -13.22 -11.41
N ASP A 118 1.30 -13.51 -12.44
CA ASP A 118 1.36 -12.67 -13.65
C ASP A 118 -0.01 -12.57 -14.33
N ALA A 119 -0.75 -13.68 -14.40
CA ALA A 119 -2.10 -13.71 -14.96
C ALA A 119 -3.09 -12.88 -14.13
N GLU A 120 -3.03 -12.96 -12.80
CA GLU A 120 -3.83 -12.12 -11.92
C GLU A 120 -3.46 -10.63 -12.07
N ARG A 121 -2.16 -10.34 -12.19
CA ARG A 121 -1.68 -8.98 -12.39
C ARG A 121 -2.23 -8.37 -13.68
N GLU A 122 -2.17 -9.09 -14.80
CA GLU A 122 -2.75 -8.66 -16.06
C GLU A 122 -4.25 -8.41 -15.97
N ARG A 123 -4.98 -9.31 -15.33
CA ARG A 123 -6.43 -9.21 -15.11
C ARG A 123 -6.80 -8.03 -14.21
N LEU A 124 -6.03 -7.79 -13.15
CA LEU A 124 -6.29 -6.74 -12.16
C LEU A 124 -5.89 -5.34 -12.63
N TRP A 125 -4.95 -5.26 -13.57
CA TRP A 125 -4.37 -4.00 -14.02
C TRP A 125 -5.41 -2.95 -14.46
N PRO A 126 -6.42 -3.29 -15.31
CA PRO A 126 -7.44 -2.32 -15.70
C PRO A 126 -8.26 -1.79 -14.52
N ALA A 127 -8.57 -2.63 -13.54
CA ALA A 127 -9.32 -2.22 -12.35
C ALA A 127 -8.50 -1.26 -11.47
N LEU A 128 -7.21 -1.53 -11.31
CA LEU A 128 -6.29 -0.68 -10.57
C LEU A 128 -6.10 0.68 -11.24
N LEU A 129 -6.01 0.72 -12.57
CA LEU A 129 -5.92 1.99 -13.31
C LEU A 129 -7.20 2.82 -13.22
N ARG A 130 -8.38 2.18 -13.17
CA ARG A 130 -9.63 2.91 -12.91
C ARG A 130 -9.67 3.51 -11.51
N THR A 131 -9.12 2.79 -10.52
CA THR A 131 -9.05 3.28 -9.14
C THR A 131 -8.04 4.42 -9.00
N TYR A 132 -6.85 4.27 -9.58
CA TYR A 132 -5.80 5.27 -9.48
C TYR A 132 -4.92 5.28 -10.76
N PRO A 133 -5.24 6.14 -11.74
CA PRO A 133 -4.55 6.20 -13.03
C PRO A 133 -3.03 6.43 -12.93
N SER A 134 -2.57 7.09 -11.86
CA SER A 134 -1.14 7.36 -11.62
C SER A 134 -0.27 6.11 -11.51
N TYR A 135 -0.87 4.93 -11.27
CA TYR A 135 -0.11 3.67 -11.26
C TYR A 135 0.60 3.39 -12.59
N ALA A 136 0.03 3.84 -13.73
CA ALA A 136 0.69 3.71 -15.04
C ALA A 136 2.05 4.43 -15.06
N GLY A 137 2.09 5.67 -14.61
CA GLY A 137 3.34 6.44 -14.52
C GLY A 137 4.32 5.87 -13.48
N TYR A 138 3.81 5.24 -12.42
CA TYR A 138 4.67 4.57 -11.44
C TYR A 138 5.31 3.32 -12.03
N GLN A 139 4.56 2.52 -12.80
CA GLN A 139 5.11 1.35 -13.50
C GLN A 139 6.13 1.78 -14.54
N GLN A 140 5.85 2.81 -15.34
CA GLN A 140 6.80 3.34 -16.32
C GLN A 140 8.15 3.73 -15.69
N ARG A 141 8.12 4.43 -14.55
CA ARG A 141 9.37 4.76 -13.81
C ARG A 141 10.07 3.52 -13.25
N ALA A 142 9.31 2.53 -12.83
CA ALA A 142 9.87 1.27 -12.34
C ALA A 142 10.52 0.46 -13.48
N ASP A 143 9.94 0.51 -14.68
CA ASP A 143 10.47 -0.16 -15.89
C ASP A 143 11.86 0.36 -16.28
N GLU A 144 12.13 1.66 -16.06
CA GLU A 144 13.44 2.29 -16.33
C GLU A 144 14.58 1.63 -15.54
N VAL A 145 14.26 0.98 -14.44
CA VAL A 145 15.22 0.25 -13.58
C VAL A 145 14.98 -1.26 -13.56
N GLY A 146 14.19 -1.76 -14.52
CA GLY A 146 13.88 -3.20 -14.65
C GLY A 146 13.01 -3.74 -13.52
N ARG A 147 12.20 -2.91 -12.86
CA ARG A 147 11.35 -3.32 -11.74
C ARG A 147 9.90 -3.46 -12.17
N THR A 148 9.32 -4.64 -12.02
CA THR A 148 7.87 -4.84 -12.07
C THR A 148 7.27 -4.55 -10.69
N ILE A 149 6.28 -3.65 -10.63
CA ILE A 149 5.57 -3.33 -9.39
C ILE A 149 4.68 -4.51 -8.99
N PRO A 150 4.87 -5.11 -7.79
CA PRO A 150 4.03 -6.20 -7.33
C PRO A 150 2.63 -5.72 -6.93
N PHE A 151 1.62 -6.52 -7.26
CA PHE A 151 0.30 -6.44 -6.65
C PHE A 151 0.22 -7.45 -5.53
N VAL A 152 -0.39 -7.08 -4.43
CA VAL A 152 -0.59 -7.95 -3.28
C VAL A 152 -2.08 -8.17 -3.08
N VAL A 153 -2.48 -9.43 -3.14
CA VAL A 153 -3.85 -9.86 -2.88
C VAL A 153 -3.97 -10.18 -1.40
N LEU A 154 -4.97 -9.59 -0.76
CA LEU A 154 -5.33 -9.80 0.64
C LEU A 154 -6.58 -10.67 0.69
N GLU A 155 -6.41 -11.92 1.04
CA GLU A 155 -7.50 -12.91 1.12
C GLU A 155 -8.03 -12.96 2.56
N PRO A 156 -9.34 -12.78 2.79
CA PRO A 156 -9.93 -12.94 4.12
C PRO A 156 -9.66 -14.33 4.70
N ARG A 157 -9.47 -14.37 6.02
CA ARG A 157 -9.22 -15.61 6.79
C ARG A 157 -10.40 -15.94 7.67
#